data_c218ee86034023057ffcce3b31f43911
#
_entry.id   c218ee86034023057ffcce3b31f43911
#
_cell.length_a   1.000
_cell.length_b   1.000
_cell.length_c   1.000
_cell.angle_alpha   90.00
_cell.angle_beta   90.00
_cell.angle_gamma   90.00
#
_symmetry.space_group_name_H-M   'P 1'
#
loop_
_entity.id
_entity.type
_entity.pdbx_description
1 polymer ?
#
loop_
_entity_poly.entity_id
_entity_poly.type
_entity_poly.pdbx_seq_one_letter_code
_entity_poly.pdbx_strand_id
1 'polypeptide(L)'
;YLSGHPMIDYRPYLKNTHVVPIGVLMEEDCPYEDEQIVSVAGIVQTVKLKTTRNNSMMAYVTIEDDTGGVELLVFSKVLSQYGGYLRENQPVVIVGKLSIRDEKEPQIIVNRARPISDYVDGLAEEEPERETGTLYLRLPTQEDSRYRKVRAMVNMFPGTQKVVGYFADTRQCRGAKCSLDKRLLSELQNVLGQENVVVK
;
A
#
# COMPACT_ATOMS: atom_id res chain seq x y z
N TYR A 1 36.97 -4.50 11.61
CA TYR A 1 35.95 -4.67 10.56
C TYR A 1 34.71 -3.94 11.01
N LEU A 2 34.55 -2.70 10.53
CA LEU A 2 33.31 -1.91 10.67
C LEU A 2 32.53 -2.10 9.35
N SER A 3 31.98 -3.28 9.13
CA SER A 3 31.04 -3.47 8.03
C SER A 3 29.64 -3.12 8.54
N GLY A 4 29.24 -1.86 8.32
CA GLY A 4 27.85 -1.47 8.49
C GLY A 4 26.94 -2.28 7.55
N HIS A 5 25.68 -2.47 7.92
CA HIS A 5 24.72 -3.13 7.04
C HIS A 5 24.61 -2.37 5.70
N PRO A 6 24.60 -3.02 4.53
CA PRO A 6 24.60 -2.35 3.22
C PRO A 6 23.44 -1.36 3.04
N MET A 7 22.34 -1.51 3.77
CA MET A 7 21.21 -0.56 3.73
C MET A 7 21.53 0.82 4.27
N ILE A 8 22.59 0.98 5.05
CA ILE A 8 22.99 2.29 5.61
C ILE A 8 23.31 3.28 4.49
N ASP A 9 23.92 2.84 3.41
CA ASP A 9 24.28 3.67 2.26
C ASP A 9 23.06 4.18 1.49
N TYR A 10 21.94 3.50 1.58
CA TYR A 10 20.68 3.86 0.91
C TYR A 10 19.75 4.75 1.75
N ARG A 11 19.95 4.84 3.06
CA ARG A 11 19.13 5.66 3.97
C ARG A 11 18.96 7.12 3.54
N PRO A 12 20.01 7.82 3.01
CA PRO A 12 19.84 9.21 2.56
C PRO A 12 18.77 9.38 1.47
N TYR A 13 18.64 8.41 0.58
CA TYR A 13 17.69 8.42 -0.54
C TYR A 13 16.25 8.08 -0.11
N LEU A 14 16.11 7.43 1.04
CA LEU A 14 14.82 7.03 1.59
C LEU A 14 14.24 8.04 2.59
N LYS A 15 14.98 9.12 2.93
CA LYS A 15 14.56 10.12 3.92
C LYS A 15 13.24 10.82 3.58
N ASN A 16 12.95 10.99 2.31
CA ASN A 16 11.72 11.62 1.82
C ASN A 16 10.62 10.61 1.50
N THR A 17 10.85 9.33 1.77
CA THR A 17 9.88 8.26 1.59
C THR A 17 9.33 7.84 2.95
N HIS A 18 8.08 7.41 3.00
CA HIS A 18 7.45 6.91 4.24
C HIS A 18 7.88 5.47 4.56
N VAL A 19 9.15 5.16 4.40
CA VAL A 19 9.72 3.83 4.69
C VAL A 19 9.87 3.65 6.19
N VAL A 20 9.26 2.59 6.70
CA VAL A 20 9.29 2.20 8.11
C VAL A 20 10.47 1.25 8.34
N PRO A 21 11.27 1.42 9.40
CA PRO A 21 12.27 0.43 9.80
C PRO A 21 11.62 -0.92 10.10
N ILE A 22 12.21 -2.00 9.59
CA ILE A 22 11.64 -3.35 9.75
C ILE A 22 11.54 -3.73 11.23
N GLY A 23 12.53 -3.35 12.04
CA GLY A 23 12.53 -3.63 13.49
C GLY A 23 11.30 -3.11 14.20
N VAL A 24 10.76 -1.95 13.81
CA VAL A 24 9.55 -1.37 14.40
C VAL A 24 8.32 -2.26 14.17
N LEU A 25 8.26 -2.97 13.04
CA LEU A 25 7.16 -3.88 12.72
C LEU A 25 7.23 -5.18 13.53
N MET A 26 8.40 -5.51 14.10
CA MET A 26 8.67 -6.73 14.87
C MET A 26 8.55 -6.50 16.39
N GLU A 27 8.35 -5.27 16.84
CA GLU A 27 8.17 -4.96 18.27
C GLU A 27 6.79 -5.42 18.76
N GLU A 28 6.70 -5.85 20.03
CA GLU A 28 5.44 -6.24 20.67
C GLU A 28 4.43 -5.07 20.70
N ASP A 29 4.94 -3.84 20.87
CA ASP A 29 4.16 -2.59 20.86
C ASP A 29 4.17 -1.94 19.47
N CYS A 30 4.11 -2.73 18.39
CA CYS A 30 4.08 -2.22 17.03
C CYS A 30 2.98 -1.17 16.85
N PRO A 31 3.30 0.06 16.38
CA PRO A 31 2.31 1.13 16.20
C PRO A 31 1.39 0.93 14.99
N TYR A 32 1.60 -0.14 14.21
CA TYR A 32 0.84 -0.46 13.01
C TYR A 32 -0.14 -1.60 13.28
N GLU A 33 -1.35 -1.47 12.72
CA GLU A 33 -2.41 -2.46 12.87
C GLU A 33 -2.35 -3.53 11.77
N ASP A 34 -3.01 -4.68 12.03
CA ASP A 34 -3.23 -5.69 11.00
C ASP A 34 -3.97 -5.08 9.81
N GLU A 35 -3.62 -5.53 8.61
CA GLU A 35 -4.13 -5.02 7.34
C GLU A 35 -3.69 -3.59 6.95
N GLN A 36 -2.93 -2.89 7.76
CA GLN A 36 -2.40 -1.56 7.42
C GLN A 36 -1.37 -1.64 6.30
N ILE A 37 -1.39 -0.65 5.40
CA ILE A 37 -0.39 -0.54 4.33
C ILE A 37 0.86 0.10 4.90
N VAL A 38 1.99 -0.58 4.72
CA VAL A 38 3.32 -0.14 5.13
C VAL A 38 4.26 -0.14 3.94
N SER A 39 5.26 0.71 4.00
CA SER A 39 6.39 0.72 3.07
C SER A 39 7.66 0.39 3.84
N VAL A 40 8.41 -0.58 3.37
CA VAL A 40 9.69 -1.00 3.96
C VAL A 40 10.77 -1.07 2.90
N ALA A 41 12.02 -0.88 3.28
CA ALA A 41 13.16 -1.08 2.39
C ALA A 41 14.14 -2.07 3.02
N GLY A 42 14.70 -2.94 2.20
CA GLY A 42 15.65 -3.94 2.67
C GLY A 42 16.36 -4.63 1.53
N ILE A 43 17.32 -5.48 1.89
CA ILE A 43 18.01 -6.36 0.95
C ILE A 43 17.36 -7.72 0.99
N VAL A 44 17.06 -8.26 -0.19
CA VAL A 44 16.51 -9.62 -0.33
C VAL A 44 17.55 -10.64 0.11
N GLN A 45 17.23 -11.42 1.15
CA GLN A 45 18.09 -12.48 1.68
C GLN A 45 17.77 -13.82 1.06
N THR A 46 16.49 -14.19 1.00
CA THR A 46 16.06 -15.48 0.46
C THR A 46 14.79 -15.33 -0.37
N VAL A 47 14.66 -16.17 -1.39
CA VAL A 47 13.46 -16.28 -2.24
C VAL A 47 13.06 -17.76 -2.33
N LYS A 48 11.90 -18.12 -1.79
CA LYS A 48 11.36 -19.49 -1.82
C LYS A 48 10.07 -19.51 -2.64
N LEU A 49 10.11 -20.11 -3.82
CA LEU A 49 8.92 -20.30 -4.65
C LEU A 49 8.08 -21.46 -4.11
N LYS A 50 6.76 -21.28 -4.12
CA LYS A 50 5.81 -22.29 -3.70
C LYS A 50 4.60 -22.31 -4.63
N THR A 51 4.14 -23.52 -4.97
CA THR A 51 2.91 -23.70 -5.73
C THR A 51 1.74 -23.79 -4.75
N THR A 52 0.71 -22.98 -4.97
CA THR A 52 -0.53 -23.02 -4.19
C THR A 52 -1.42 -24.19 -4.61
N ARG A 53 -2.44 -24.51 -3.79
CA ARG A 53 -3.43 -25.56 -4.12
C ARG A 53 -4.14 -25.34 -5.47
N ASN A 54 -4.24 -24.10 -5.91
CA ASN A 54 -4.88 -23.70 -7.19
C ASN A 54 -3.86 -23.69 -8.35
N ASN A 55 -2.73 -24.36 -8.20
CA ASN A 55 -1.66 -24.43 -9.21
C ASN A 55 -1.09 -23.06 -9.62
N SER A 56 -1.21 -22.04 -8.76
CA SER A 56 -0.63 -20.71 -8.94
C SER A 56 0.69 -20.61 -8.18
N MET A 57 1.68 -19.93 -8.77
CA MET A 57 2.96 -19.73 -8.11
C MET A 57 2.89 -18.53 -7.16
N MET A 58 3.46 -18.67 -5.98
CA MET A 58 3.71 -17.58 -5.02
C MET A 58 5.15 -17.68 -4.51
N ALA A 59 5.64 -16.60 -3.89
CA ALA A 59 6.95 -16.61 -3.25
C ALA A 59 6.86 -16.16 -1.79
N TYR A 60 7.69 -16.76 -0.96
CA TYR A 60 8.09 -16.26 0.35
C TYR A 60 9.46 -15.62 0.16
N VAL A 61 9.57 -14.35 0.47
CA VAL A 61 10.80 -13.58 0.31
C VAL A 61 11.16 -12.98 1.66
N THR A 62 12.37 -13.20 2.13
CA THR A 62 12.87 -12.53 3.34
C THR A 62 13.70 -11.34 2.93
N ILE A 63 13.40 -10.19 3.48
CA ILE A 63 14.22 -8.98 3.36
C ILE A 63 14.72 -8.53 4.73
N GLU A 64 15.88 -7.90 4.76
CA GLU A 64 16.50 -7.37 5.97
C GLU A 64 16.97 -5.94 5.75
N ASP A 65 16.82 -5.13 6.78
CA ASP A 65 17.49 -3.83 6.93
C ASP A 65 18.45 -3.89 8.13
N ASP A 66 18.99 -2.76 8.53
CA ASP A 66 19.89 -2.67 9.68
C ASP A 66 19.17 -2.74 11.05
N THR A 67 17.85 -2.87 11.07
CA THR A 67 17.02 -2.97 12.28
C THR A 67 16.42 -4.34 12.48
N GLY A 68 16.23 -5.12 11.42
CA GLY A 68 15.64 -6.45 11.49
C GLY A 68 15.32 -7.07 10.14
N GLY A 69 14.64 -8.22 10.17
CA GLY A 69 14.19 -8.94 8.99
C GLY A 69 12.68 -9.18 9.01
N VAL A 70 12.05 -9.24 7.82
CA VAL A 70 10.63 -9.53 7.67
C VAL A 70 10.38 -10.48 6.50
N GLU A 71 9.41 -11.38 6.66
CA GLU A 71 8.95 -12.25 5.58
C GLU A 71 7.86 -11.57 4.76
N LEU A 72 8.02 -11.63 3.45
CA LEU A 72 7.10 -11.12 2.45
C LEU A 72 6.32 -12.25 1.81
N LEU A 73 5.01 -12.08 1.68
CA LEU A 73 4.14 -12.95 0.90
C LEU A 73 3.87 -12.32 -0.47
N VAL A 74 4.38 -12.95 -1.52
CA VAL A 74 4.27 -12.45 -2.89
C VAL A 74 3.37 -13.38 -3.69
N PHE A 75 2.12 -12.96 -3.89
CA PHE A 75 1.17 -13.75 -4.68
C PHE A 75 1.43 -13.67 -6.18
N SER A 76 0.89 -14.61 -6.93
CA SER A 76 1.17 -14.86 -8.34
C SER A 76 1.08 -13.61 -9.23
N LYS A 77 0.08 -12.76 -9.04
CA LYS A 77 -0.09 -11.51 -9.81
C LYS A 77 1.07 -10.54 -9.58
N VAL A 78 1.46 -10.36 -8.33
CA VAL A 78 2.56 -9.48 -7.93
C VAL A 78 3.90 -10.10 -8.33
N LEU A 79 4.04 -11.41 -8.16
CA LEU A 79 5.23 -12.15 -8.56
C LEU A 79 5.50 -12.06 -10.07
N SER A 80 4.47 -12.17 -10.91
CA SER A 80 4.62 -12.03 -12.36
C SER A 80 5.00 -10.60 -12.79
N GLN A 81 4.57 -9.58 -12.02
CA GLN A 81 4.83 -8.19 -12.33
C GLN A 81 6.17 -7.69 -11.79
N TYR A 82 6.55 -8.08 -10.58
CA TYR A 82 7.69 -7.54 -9.84
C TYR A 82 8.76 -8.58 -9.49
N GLY A 83 8.56 -9.86 -9.81
CA GLY A 83 9.48 -10.94 -9.45
C GLY A 83 10.91 -10.74 -9.97
N GLY A 84 11.10 -9.96 -11.03
CA GLY A 84 12.41 -9.60 -11.55
C GLY A 84 13.26 -8.77 -10.58
N TYR A 85 12.64 -8.03 -9.66
CA TYR A 85 13.29 -7.22 -8.63
C TYR A 85 13.54 -8.01 -7.34
N LEU A 86 12.83 -9.11 -7.12
CA LEU A 86 12.91 -9.93 -5.92
C LEU A 86 13.95 -11.03 -6.09
N ARG A 87 15.21 -10.65 -6.15
CA ARG A 87 16.37 -11.57 -6.26
C ARG A 87 17.26 -11.41 -5.06
N GLU A 88 17.95 -12.47 -4.66
CA GLU A 88 18.90 -12.45 -3.55
C GLU A 88 19.95 -11.35 -3.73
N ASN A 89 20.29 -10.69 -2.65
CA ASN A 89 21.20 -9.54 -2.57
C ASN A 89 20.72 -8.28 -3.31
N GLN A 90 19.45 -8.21 -3.73
CA GLN A 90 18.88 -7.03 -4.37
C GLN A 90 18.31 -6.08 -3.32
N PRO A 91 18.72 -4.80 -3.29
CA PRO A 91 18.07 -3.79 -2.46
C PRO A 91 16.75 -3.34 -3.08
N VAL A 92 15.67 -3.43 -2.31
CA VAL A 92 14.29 -3.18 -2.77
C VAL A 92 13.51 -2.32 -1.80
N VAL A 93 12.54 -1.58 -2.33
CA VAL A 93 11.46 -0.94 -1.57
C VAL A 93 10.18 -1.72 -1.84
N ILE A 94 9.54 -2.12 -0.78
CA ILE A 94 8.32 -2.93 -0.78
C ILE A 94 7.18 -2.10 -0.19
N VAL A 95 6.08 -2.05 -0.90
CA VAL A 95 4.80 -1.54 -0.40
C VAL A 95 3.85 -2.71 -0.29
N GLY A 96 3.29 -2.91 0.88
CA GLY A 96 2.40 -4.05 1.12
C GLY A 96 1.54 -3.85 2.35
N LYS A 97 0.69 -4.83 2.57
CA LYS A 97 -0.23 -4.91 3.68
C LYS A 97 0.40 -5.70 4.81
N LEU A 98 0.47 -5.12 5.99
CA LEU A 98 0.94 -5.82 7.18
C LEU A 98 -0.06 -6.93 7.55
N SER A 99 0.43 -8.10 7.87
CA SER A 99 -0.37 -9.23 8.34
C SER A 99 0.16 -9.68 9.69
N ILE A 100 -0.58 -9.33 10.73
CA ILE A 100 -0.31 -9.71 12.12
C ILE A 100 -1.28 -10.83 12.47
N ARG A 101 -0.75 -11.99 12.84
CA ARG A 101 -1.56 -13.16 13.25
C ARG A 101 -1.08 -13.63 14.61
N ASP A 102 -2.02 -14.05 15.43
CA ASP A 102 -1.71 -14.67 16.72
C ASP A 102 -0.69 -15.81 16.54
N GLU A 103 0.32 -15.82 17.42
CA GLU A 103 1.39 -16.84 17.47
C GLU A 103 2.33 -16.90 16.23
N LYS A 104 2.34 -15.87 15.37
CA LYS A 104 3.27 -15.79 14.22
C LYS A 104 3.92 -14.43 14.12
N GLU A 105 5.15 -14.44 13.63
CA GLU A 105 5.83 -13.19 13.30
C GLU A 105 5.05 -12.40 12.24
N PRO A 106 5.03 -11.06 12.33
CA PRO A 106 4.41 -10.21 11.33
C PRO A 106 4.98 -10.47 9.94
N GLN A 107 4.11 -10.50 8.94
CA GLN A 107 4.45 -10.69 7.53
C GLN A 107 3.89 -9.55 6.70
N ILE A 108 4.47 -9.28 5.53
CA ILE A 108 3.96 -8.27 4.61
C ILE A 108 3.42 -8.95 3.35
N ILE A 109 2.14 -8.75 3.06
CA ILE A 109 1.53 -9.14 1.78
C ILE A 109 1.88 -8.07 0.75
N VAL A 110 2.74 -8.40 -0.19
CA VAL A 110 3.30 -7.45 -1.15
C VAL A 110 2.25 -7.00 -2.16
N ASN A 111 2.11 -5.69 -2.29
CA ASN A 111 1.33 -5.04 -3.34
C ASN A 111 2.22 -4.54 -4.48
N ARG A 112 3.42 -4.05 -4.15
CA ARG A 112 4.39 -3.50 -5.10
C ARG A 112 5.81 -3.70 -4.60
N ALA A 113 6.74 -3.90 -5.52
CA ALA A 113 8.17 -3.92 -5.28
C ALA A 113 8.89 -3.04 -6.31
N ARG A 114 9.90 -2.29 -5.88
CA ARG A 114 10.78 -1.51 -6.75
C ARG A 114 12.23 -1.66 -6.29
N PRO A 115 13.20 -1.63 -7.21
CA PRO A 115 14.59 -1.56 -6.81
C PRO A 115 14.89 -0.20 -6.15
N ILE A 116 15.77 -0.15 -5.17
CA ILE A 116 16.17 1.12 -4.54
C ILE A 116 16.84 2.07 -5.53
N SER A 117 17.48 1.55 -6.59
CA SER A 117 18.06 2.38 -7.65
C SER A 117 17.08 3.40 -8.23
N ASP A 118 15.80 3.05 -8.34
CA ASP A 118 14.78 3.97 -8.85
C ASP A 118 14.66 5.24 -7.98
N TYR A 119 14.90 5.12 -6.67
CA TYR A 119 14.90 6.23 -5.73
C TYR A 119 16.22 7.02 -5.75
N VAL A 120 17.35 6.36 -5.99
CA VAL A 120 18.67 6.98 -6.14
C VAL A 120 18.72 7.83 -7.41
N ASP A 121 18.17 7.33 -8.49
CA ASP A 121 18.18 7.98 -9.81
C ASP A 121 17.05 9.03 -9.95
N GLY A 122 16.24 9.24 -8.92
CA GLY A 122 15.09 10.16 -8.95
C GLY A 122 13.97 9.72 -9.90
N LEU A 123 13.99 8.45 -10.33
CA LEU A 123 12.99 7.84 -11.19
C LEU A 123 11.75 7.36 -10.43
N ALA A 124 11.86 7.24 -9.11
CA ALA A 124 10.71 6.99 -8.27
C ALA A 124 9.89 8.28 -8.20
N GLU A 125 8.82 8.35 -8.97
CA GLU A 125 7.78 9.35 -8.71
C GLU A 125 7.38 9.21 -7.24
N GLU A 126 7.34 10.33 -6.52
CA GLU A 126 6.69 10.38 -5.21
C GLU A 126 5.30 9.77 -5.41
N GLU A 127 5.09 8.62 -4.81
CA GLU A 127 3.74 8.04 -4.84
C GLU A 127 2.82 9.07 -4.21
N PRO A 128 1.74 9.48 -4.89
CA PRO A 128 0.76 10.33 -4.23
C PRO A 128 0.37 9.60 -2.95
N GLU A 129 0.51 10.27 -1.80
CA GLU A 129 0.04 9.75 -0.51
C GLU A 129 -1.37 9.22 -0.73
N ARG A 130 -1.50 7.89 -0.80
CA ARG A 130 -2.81 7.26 -0.87
C ARG A 130 -3.35 7.33 0.53
N GLU A 131 -4.25 8.25 0.76
CA GLU A 131 -4.99 8.28 2.00
C GLU A 131 -5.62 6.90 2.20
N THR A 132 -5.12 6.18 3.21
CA THR A 132 -5.70 4.90 3.61
C THR A 132 -6.92 5.20 4.44
N GLY A 133 -8.08 4.80 3.95
CA GLY A 133 -9.32 5.06 4.68
C GLY A 133 -10.56 4.70 3.88
N THR A 134 -11.70 4.85 4.51
CA THR A 134 -13.00 4.77 3.85
C THR A 134 -13.44 6.18 3.46
N LEU A 135 -13.68 6.39 2.18
CA LEU A 135 -14.23 7.64 1.67
C LEU A 135 -15.73 7.69 1.89
N TYR A 136 -16.18 8.67 2.66
CA TYR A 136 -17.61 8.95 2.86
C TYR A 136 -18.03 10.15 2.03
N LEU A 137 -19.07 9.95 1.22
CA LEU A 137 -19.64 10.98 0.35
C LEU A 137 -21.10 11.20 0.74
N ARG A 138 -21.44 12.44 1.09
CA ARG A 138 -22.83 12.81 1.37
C ARG A 138 -23.45 13.42 0.12
N LEU A 139 -24.57 12.85 -0.33
CA LEU A 139 -25.33 13.27 -1.51
C LEU A 139 -26.78 13.56 -1.10
N PRO A 140 -27.45 14.54 -1.72
CA PRO A 140 -28.85 14.82 -1.43
C PRO A 140 -29.77 13.69 -1.83
N THR A 141 -29.66 13.22 -3.08
CA THR A 141 -30.47 12.16 -3.68
C THR A 141 -29.71 11.41 -4.77
N GLN A 142 -30.18 10.21 -5.14
CA GLN A 142 -29.62 9.43 -6.25
C GLN A 142 -29.94 10.04 -7.64
N GLU A 143 -30.96 10.85 -7.76
CA GLU A 143 -31.34 11.53 -9.00
C GLU A 143 -30.58 12.83 -9.25
N ASP A 144 -29.83 13.30 -8.26
CA ASP A 144 -29.00 14.51 -8.38
C ASP A 144 -27.95 14.35 -9.50
N SER A 145 -27.82 15.36 -10.35
CA SER A 145 -26.86 15.37 -11.46
C SER A 145 -25.41 15.19 -10.98
N ARG A 146 -25.10 15.64 -9.75
CA ARG A 146 -23.80 15.48 -9.10
C ARG A 146 -23.48 14.00 -8.83
N TYR A 147 -24.48 13.16 -8.50
CA TYR A 147 -24.25 11.73 -8.30
C TYR A 147 -23.71 11.04 -9.55
N ARG A 148 -24.20 11.40 -10.74
CA ARG A 148 -23.69 10.85 -12.01
C ARG A 148 -22.22 11.22 -12.23
N LYS A 149 -21.86 12.49 -11.93
CA LYS A 149 -20.48 12.97 -12.01
C LYS A 149 -19.57 12.26 -11.01
N VAL A 150 -19.99 12.17 -9.75
CA VAL A 150 -19.27 11.46 -8.69
C VAL A 150 -19.01 9.99 -9.06
N ARG A 151 -20.04 9.30 -9.56
CA ARG A 151 -19.91 7.91 -9.99
C ARG A 151 -18.92 7.74 -11.16
N ALA A 152 -18.97 8.67 -12.13
CA ALA A 152 -18.01 8.64 -13.23
C ALA A 152 -16.58 8.88 -12.74
N MET A 153 -16.36 9.85 -11.84
CA MET A 153 -15.05 10.13 -11.24
C MET A 153 -14.53 8.92 -10.45
N VAL A 154 -15.32 8.32 -9.58
CA VAL A 154 -14.95 7.13 -8.81
C VAL A 154 -14.56 5.97 -9.74
N ASN A 155 -15.26 5.79 -10.85
CA ASN A 155 -14.95 4.74 -11.83
C ASN A 155 -13.65 5.02 -12.63
N MET A 156 -13.24 6.28 -12.75
CA MET A 156 -11.98 6.65 -13.42
C MET A 156 -10.73 6.34 -12.57
N PHE A 157 -10.92 6.12 -11.26
CA PHE A 157 -9.85 5.79 -10.33
C PHE A 157 -10.07 4.40 -9.70
N PRO A 158 -9.92 3.32 -10.47
CA PRO A 158 -10.15 1.97 -9.97
C PRO A 158 -9.15 1.62 -8.85
N GLY A 159 -9.65 1.05 -7.77
CA GLY A 159 -8.83 0.71 -6.60
C GLY A 159 -9.57 -0.17 -5.61
N THR A 160 -8.98 -0.33 -4.44
CA THR A 160 -9.45 -1.26 -3.41
C THR A 160 -10.07 -0.56 -2.20
N GLN A 161 -9.85 0.76 -2.05
CA GLN A 161 -10.37 1.51 -0.92
C GLN A 161 -11.89 1.64 -1.00
N LYS A 162 -12.52 1.53 0.15
CA LYS A 162 -13.97 1.55 0.28
C LYS A 162 -14.52 2.97 0.13
N VAL A 163 -15.56 3.11 -0.69
CA VAL A 163 -16.34 4.35 -0.83
C VAL A 163 -17.75 4.09 -0.33
N VAL A 164 -18.27 4.95 0.51
CA VAL A 164 -19.63 4.90 1.03
C VAL A 164 -20.35 6.20 0.65
N GLY A 165 -21.26 6.10 -0.32
CA GLY A 165 -22.17 7.18 -0.66
C GLY A 165 -23.40 7.14 0.25
N TYR A 166 -23.64 8.19 1.03
CA TYR A 166 -24.82 8.35 1.86
C TYR A 166 -25.80 9.32 1.18
N PHE A 167 -27.04 8.90 0.99
CA PHE A 167 -28.11 9.70 0.39
C PHE A 167 -29.02 10.25 1.50
N ALA A 168 -29.13 11.57 1.58
CA ALA A 168 -29.82 12.24 2.67
C ALA A 168 -31.36 12.06 2.61
N ASP A 169 -31.94 11.94 1.41
CA ASP A 169 -33.37 11.74 1.17
C ASP A 169 -33.87 10.37 1.65
N THR A 170 -33.19 9.33 1.23
CA THR A 170 -33.59 7.93 1.54
C THR A 170 -32.89 7.34 2.77
N ARG A 171 -31.88 8.06 3.33
CA ARG A 171 -31.01 7.60 4.40
C ARG A 171 -30.30 6.26 4.06
N GLN A 172 -30.13 5.98 2.78
CA GLN A 172 -29.48 4.75 2.31
C GLN A 172 -27.99 4.99 2.05
N CYS A 173 -27.21 3.93 2.22
CA CYS A 173 -25.81 3.91 1.88
C CYS A 173 -25.57 3.01 0.66
N ARG A 174 -24.71 3.42 -0.24
CA ARG A 174 -24.21 2.58 -1.34
C ARG A 174 -22.69 2.50 -1.27
N GLY A 175 -22.17 1.28 -1.38
CA GLY A 175 -20.74 1.00 -1.40
C GLY A 175 -20.19 0.98 -2.83
N ALA A 176 -18.98 1.49 -2.99
CA ALA A 176 -18.16 1.36 -4.19
C ALA A 176 -16.71 1.14 -3.76
N LYS A 177 -15.81 0.93 -4.71
CA LYS A 177 -14.36 0.86 -4.48
C LYS A 177 -13.64 1.79 -5.45
N CYS A 178 -12.63 2.50 -4.97
CA CYS A 178 -11.77 3.34 -5.80
C CYS A 178 -10.34 3.37 -5.25
N SER A 179 -9.45 4.04 -5.96
CA SER A 179 -8.16 4.49 -5.44
C SER A 179 -8.34 5.89 -4.88
N LEU A 180 -8.02 6.10 -3.60
CA LEU A 180 -8.03 7.43 -3.00
C LEU A 180 -6.77 8.17 -3.47
N ASP A 181 -6.97 9.06 -4.43
CA ASP A 181 -5.96 9.94 -4.97
C ASP A 181 -6.31 11.37 -4.59
N LYS A 182 -5.31 12.20 -4.28
CA LYS A 182 -5.51 13.63 -3.95
C LYS A 182 -6.29 14.37 -5.03
N ARG A 183 -6.08 14.01 -6.31
CA ARG A 183 -6.82 14.59 -7.44
C ARG A 183 -8.29 14.21 -7.39
N LEU A 184 -8.60 12.92 -7.14
CA LEU A 184 -9.97 12.46 -6.98
C LEU A 184 -10.66 13.18 -5.82
N LEU A 185 -10.00 13.29 -4.66
CA LEU A 185 -10.54 13.97 -3.48
C LEU A 185 -10.82 15.45 -3.76
N SER A 186 -9.88 16.16 -4.39
CA SER A 186 -10.03 17.55 -4.78
C SER A 186 -11.22 17.76 -5.73
N GLU A 187 -11.37 16.91 -6.75
CA GLU A 187 -12.48 16.96 -7.70
C GLU A 187 -13.83 16.65 -7.03
N LEU A 188 -13.86 15.66 -6.13
CA LEU A 188 -15.07 15.35 -5.35
C LEU A 188 -15.46 16.50 -4.42
N GLN A 189 -14.50 17.14 -3.77
CA GLN A 189 -14.73 18.33 -2.93
C GLN A 189 -15.24 19.52 -3.75
N ASN A 190 -14.74 19.70 -4.97
CA ASN A 190 -15.23 20.74 -5.88
C ASN A 190 -16.69 20.51 -6.30
N VAL A 191 -17.11 19.25 -6.45
CA VAL A 191 -18.47 18.89 -6.89
C VAL A 191 -19.48 18.86 -5.73
N LEU A 192 -19.07 18.34 -4.57
CA LEU A 192 -19.96 18.10 -3.43
C LEU A 192 -19.81 19.11 -2.29
N GLY A 193 -18.71 19.86 -2.22
CA GLY A 193 -18.30 20.65 -1.07
C GLY A 193 -17.42 19.84 -0.10
N GLN A 194 -16.50 20.53 0.58
CA GLN A 194 -15.54 19.89 1.49
C GLN A 194 -16.22 19.16 2.65
N GLU A 195 -17.32 19.71 3.16
CA GLU A 195 -18.10 19.15 4.27
C GLU A 195 -18.80 17.83 3.92
N ASN A 196 -18.95 17.52 2.62
CA ASN A 196 -19.65 16.33 2.13
C ASN A 196 -18.68 15.21 1.67
N VAL A 197 -17.37 15.44 1.80
CA VAL A 197 -16.31 14.50 1.40
C VAL A 197 -15.38 14.29 2.59
N VAL A 198 -15.48 13.14 3.23
CA VAL A 198 -14.71 12.81 4.45
C VAL A 198 -14.00 11.48 4.27
N VAL A 199 -12.71 11.46 4.57
CA VAL A 199 -11.91 10.22 4.67
C VAL A 199 -11.73 9.88 6.15
N LYS A 200 -12.04 8.63 6.52
CA LYS A 200 -11.88 8.09 7.88
C LYS A 200 -11.21 6.73 7.84
#